data_d513d40a75c97739629f022b8506da77
#
_entry.id   d513d40a75c97739629f022b8506da77
#
_cell.length_a   1.000
_cell.length_b   1.000
_cell.length_c   1.000
_cell.angle_alpha   90.00
_cell.angle_beta   90.00
_cell.angle_gamma   90.00
#
_symmetry.space_group_name_H-M   'P 1'
#
loop_
_entity.id
_entity.type
_entity.pdbx_description
1 polymer ?
#
loop_
_entity_poly.entity_id
_entity_poly.type
_entity_poly.pdbx_seq_one_letter_code
_entity_poly.pdbx_strand_id
1 'polypeptide(L)'
;MIAPVSREVVLVHGMSHGGWAWERLARRLERDGHRVMAPDLPGHGRRAHERRHASLAAYARAVADAAIQAGFSRATIVGHSMGGAVLPGVAALIPARIARLVFLAAVVPAHGTTTLQGHITPAGRQMMHGLARANDLAIQYPALFEWSRWMGDLPLGDPRVSETLPRLTPQPLRPLTERVDMRRFHALRLPCTYIRCLRDAAVTPPRAAEYAARLGVTPIDMDCAHNPMLSAVDELAKILTTLD
;
A
#
# COMPACT_ATOMS: atom_id res chain seq x y z
N MET A 1 31.33 2.46 16.26
CA MET A 1 30.21 2.22 15.32
C MET A 1 29.22 3.37 15.49
N ILE A 2 28.93 4.12 14.42
CA ILE A 2 27.90 5.16 14.44
C ILE A 2 26.55 4.45 14.59
N ALA A 3 25.76 4.81 15.60
CA ALA A 3 24.42 4.26 15.76
C ALA A 3 23.61 4.52 14.49
N PRO A 4 22.83 3.54 13.98
CA PRO A 4 22.02 3.75 12.81
C PRO A 4 21.06 4.92 13.06
N VAL A 5 20.96 5.83 12.09
CA VAL A 5 20.05 6.97 12.18
C VAL A 5 18.61 6.45 12.26
N SER A 6 17.92 6.78 13.36
CA SER A 6 16.50 6.43 13.52
C SER A 6 15.67 7.05 12.40
N ARG A 7 14.89 6.22 11.71
CA ARG A 7 13.98 6.67 10.64
C ARG A 7 12.55 6.69 11.14
N GLU A 8 11.77 7.58 10.57
CA GLU A 8 10.31 7.67 10.76
C GLU A 8 9.65 6.98 9.57
N VAL A 9 8.88 5.91 9.80
CA VAL A 9 8.29 5.09 8.75
C VAL A 9 6.77 5.02 8.92
N VAL A 10 6.02 5.40 7.87
CA VAL A 10 4.57 5.24 7.81
C VAL A 10 4.23 4.18 6.78
N LEU A 11 3.48 3.16 7.19
CA LEU A 11 3.15 1.99 6.39
C LEU A 11 1.65 2.02 6.01
N VAL A 12 1.36 2.23 4.73
CA VAL A 12 -0.01 2.36 4.19
C VAL A 12 -0.38 1.06 3.50
N HIS A 13 -1.41 0.38 4.02
CA HIS A 13 -1.84 -0.92 3.54
C HIS A 13 -2.59 -0.86 2.18
N GLY A 14 -2.66 -2.00 1.50
CA GLY A 14 -3.40 -2.20 0.27
C GLY A 14 -4.87 -2.56 0.49
N MET A 15 -5.51 -2.99 -0.61
CA MET A 15 -6.90 -3.48 -0.63
C MET A 15 -7.15 -4.52 0.44
N SER A 16 -8.30 -4.46 1.09
CA SER A 16 -8.82 -5.44 2.08
C SER A 16 -7.97 -5.64 3.34
N HIS A 17 -6.75 -5.12 3.39
CA HIS A 17 -5.88 -5.21 4.55
C HIS A 17 -6.19 -4.12 5.59
N GLY A 18 -5.39 -4.07 6.64
CA GLY A 18 -5.36 -3.01 7.66
C GLY A 18 -3.93 -2.79 8.12
N GLY A 19 -3.72 -1.91 9.09
CA GLY A 19 -2.40 -1.68 9.70
C GLY A 19 -1.76 -2.95 10.26
N TRP A 20 -2.56 -3.91 10.64
CA TRP A 20 -2.14 -5.24 11.11
C TRP A 20 -1.28 -6.02 10.11
N ALA A 21 -1.42 -5.79 8.81
CA ALA A 21 -0.61 -6.47 7.80
C ALA A 21 0.89 -6.15 7.93
N TRP A 22 1.20 -5.06 8.59
CA TRP A 22 2.55 -4.57 8.80
C TRP A 22 3.18 -4.99 10.13
N GLU A 23 2.45 -5.69 11.02
CA GLU A 23 2.90 -6.01 12.38
C GLU A 23 4.27 -6.69 12.43
N ARG A 24 4.56 -7.59 11.49
CA ARG A 24 5.86 -8.30 11.43
C ARG A 24 6.98 -7.33 11.00
N LEU A 25 6.74 -6.52 9.99
CA LEU A 25 7.69 -5.52 9.50
C LEU A 25 7.89 -4.40 10.52
N ALA A 26 6.81 -3.90 11.13
CA ALA A 26 6.89 -2.86 12.14
C ALA A 26 7.77 -3.29 13.32
N ARG A 27 7.50 -4.47 13.89
CA ARG A 27 8.34 -5.05 14.96
C ARG A 27 9.80 -5.22 14.54
N ARG A 28 10.06 -5.56 13.27
CA ARG A 28 11.42 -5.69 12.76
C ARG A 28 12.14 -4.35 12.71
N LEU A 29 11.49 -3.32 12.16
CA LEU A 29 12.03 -1.95 12.07
C LEU A 29 12.20 -1.31 13.46
N GLU A 30 11.24 -1.51 14.37
CA GLU A 30 11.30 -0.98 15.75
C GLU A 30 12.47 -1.59 16.56
N ARG A 31 12.75 -2.89 16.37
CA ARG A 31 13.95 -3.52 16.98
C ARG A 31 15.25 -2.90 16.47
N ASP A 32 15.26 -2.37 15.25
CA ASP A 32 16.40 -1.66 14.69
C ASP A 32 16.46 -0.17 15.09
N GLY A 33 15.55 0.26 15.99
CA GLY A 33 15.51 1.61 16.55
C GLY A 33 14.74 2.63 15.68
N HIS A 34 13.92 2.18 14.70
CA HIS A 34 13.10 3.06 13.89
C HIS A 34 11.75 3.32 14.55
N ARG A 35 11.13 4.46 14.24
CA ARG A 35 9.77 4.82 14.67
C ARG A 35 8.79 4.45 13.55
N VAL A 36 7.79 3.61 13.86
CA VAL A 36 6.88 3.07 12.84
C VAL A 36 5.43 3.40 13.18
N MET A 37 4.65 3.79 12.15
CA MET A 37 3.20 3.94 12.20
C MET A 37 2.57 3.13 11.06
N ALA A 38 1.50 2.41 11.36
CA ALA A 38 0.72 1.66 10.38
C ALA A 38 -0.79 1.92 10.62
N PRO A 39 -1.32 3.07 10.15
CA PRO A 39 -2.72 3.42 10.37
C PRO A 39 -3.68 2.52 9.61
N ASP A 40 -4.82 2.22 10.21
CA ASP A 40 -5.96 1.67 9.50
C ASP A 40 -6.63 2.76 8.66
N LEU A 41 -6.84 2.50 7.37
CA LEU A 41 -7.62 3.37 6.50
C LEU A 41 -9.13 3.23 6.80
N PRO A 42 -9.96 4.28 6.64
CA PRO A 42 -11.41 4.19 6.81
C PRO A 42 -12.03 3.01 6.04
N GLY A 43 -12.81 2.18 6.71
CA GLY A 43 -13.38 0.96 6.15
C GLY A 43 -12.53 -0.30 6.32
N HIS A 44 -11.36 -0.21 6.99
CA HIS A 44 -10.43 -1.33 7.17
C HIS A 44 -9.99 -1.50 8.62
N GLY A 45 -9.56 -2.71 8.98
CA GLY A 45 -9.03 -3.03 10.31
C GLY A 45 -9.99 -2.58 11.42
N ARG A 46 -9.48 -1.86 12.42
CA ARG A 46 -10.29 -1.30 13.54
C ARG A 46 -11.27 -0.21 13.09
N ARG A 47 -11.09 0.36 11.89
CA ARG A 47 -11.96 1.37 11.27
C ARG A 47 -12.92 0.77 10.24
N ALA A 48 -13.17 -0.54 10.25
CA ALA A 48 -14.08 -1.23 9.33
C ALA A 48 -15.50 -0.63 9.33
N HIS A 49 -15.98 -0.11 10.48
CA HIS A 49 -17.28 0.56 10.62
C HIS A 49 -17.39 1.87 9.83
N GLU A 50 -16.27 2.50 9.44
CA GLU A 50 -16.23 3.75 8.66
C GLU A 50 -16.34 3.52 7.13
N ARG A 51 -16.69 2.33 6.67
CA ARG A 51 -16.70 1.94 5.26
C ARG A 51 -17.42 2.94 4.34
N ARG A 52 -18.54 3.51 4.79
CA ARG A 52 -19.31 4.50 3.99
C ARG A 52 -18.62 5.84 3.84
N HIS A 53 -17.64 6.14 4.68
CA HIS A 53 -16.82 7.35 4.62
C HIS A 53 -15.51 7.17 3.85
N ALA A 54 -15.23 5.96 3.36
CA ALA A 54 -14.03 5.66 2.61
C ALA A 54 -13.97 6.44 1.29
N SER A 55 -12.84 7.13 1.07
CA SER A 55 -12.49 7.86 -0.15
C SER A 55 -10.98 8.01 -0.23
N LEU A 56 -10.40 8.31 -1.39
CA LEU A 56 -8.96 8.60 -1.48
C LEU A 56 -8.56 9.78 -0.59
N ALA A 57 -9.40 10.81 -0.52
CA ALA A 57 -9.15 11.96 0.35
C ALA A 57 -9.18 11.59 1.84
N ALA A 58 -10.13 10.74 2.27
CA ALA A 58 -10.20 10.26 3.65
C ALA A 58 -9.01 9.34 3.99
N TYR A 59 -8.56 8.52 3.04
CA TYR A 59 -7.37 7.68 3.18
C TYR A 59 -6.11 8.54 3.35
N ALA A 60 -5.91 9.51 2.45
CA ALA A 60 -4.77 10.42 2.53
C ALA A 60 -4.74 11.20 3.85
N ARG A 61 -5.90 11.69 4.31
CA ARG A 61 -6.04 12.39 5.59
C ARG A 61 -5.68 11.49 6.78
N ALA A 62 -6.19 10.25 6.81
CA ALA A 62 -5.89 9.30 7.89
C ALA A 62 -4.38 9.04 8.02
N VAL A 63 -3.67 8.92 6.89
CA VAL A 63 -2.21 8.73 6.87
C VAL A 63 -1.49 9.99 7.33
N ALA A 64 -1.89 11.17 6.82
CA ALA A 64 -1.30 12.46 7.19
C ALA A 64 -1.48 12.75 8.68
N ASP A 65 -2.69 12.55 9.21
CA ASP A 65 -3.00 12.77 10.63
C ASP A 65 -2.19 11.84 11.53
N ALA A 66 -2.04 10.56 11.16
CA ALA A 66 -1.20 9.62 11.90
C ALA A 66 0.26 10.07 11.97
N ALA A 67 0.83 10.53 10.86
CA ALA A 67 2.19 11.06 10.82
C ALA A 67 2.36 12.34 11.67
N ILE A 68 1.37 13.24 11.62
CA ILE A 68 1.37 14.49 12.42
C ILE A 68 1.26 14.15 13.91
N GLN A 69 0.33 13.31 14.31
CA GLN A 69 0.11 12.91 15.71
C GLN A 69 1.32 12.19 16.30
N ALA A 70 2.03 11.40 15.50
CA ALA A 70 3.30 10.77 15.89
C ALA A 70 4.47 11.75 15.99
N GLY A 71 4.29 13.01 15.59
CA GLY A 71 5.34 14.02 15.56
C GLY A 71 6.41 13.74 14.49
N PHE A 72 6.05 13.05 13.40
CA PHE A 72 7.00 12.75 12.33
C PHE A 72 7.30 14.01 11.50
N SER A 73 8.57 14.23 11.22
CA SER A 73 9.07 15.43 10.52
C SER A 73 9.78 15.11 9.20
N ARG A 74 10.30 13.90 9.03
CA ARG A 74 11.01 13.40 7.84
C ARG A 74 10.67 11.94 7.56
N ALA A 75 9.39 11.66 7.38
CA ALA A 75 8.90 10.29 7.24
C ALA A 75 9.22 9.68 5.86
N THR A 76 9.63 8.41 5.86
CA THR A 76 9.50 7.53 4.71
C THR A 76 8.08 6.95 4.73
N ILE A 77 7.27 7.25 3.70
CA ILE A 77 5.90 6.75 3.62
C ILE A 77 5.83 5.65 2.57
N VAL A 78 5.49 4.44 3.00
CA VAL A 78 5.40 3.25 2.15
C VAL A 78 3.94 2.99 1.80
N GLY A 79 3.58 3.01 0.52
CA GLY A 79 2.26 2.65 0.04
C GLY A 79 2.31 1.30 -0.66
N HIS A 80 1.60 0.31 -0.11
CA HIS A 80 1.49 -1.02 -0.71
C HIS A 80 0.27 -1.13 -1.61
N SER A 81 0.42 -1.71 -2.79
CA SER A 81 -0.71 -2.05 -3.67
C SER A 81 -1.62 -0.83 -3.96
N MET A 82 -2.91 -0.88 -3.62
CA MET A 82 -3.83 0.26 -3.66
C MET A 82 -3.31 1.48 -2.88
N GLY A 83 -2.54 1.26 -1.81
CA GLY A 83 -1.91 2.33 -1.02
C GLY A 83 -1.05 3.28 -1.84
N GLY A 84 -0.50 2.83 -2.98
CA GLY A 84 0.22 3.70 -3.91
C GLY A 84 -0.65 4.81 -4.50
N ALA A 85 -1.94 4.56 -4.75
CA ALA A 85 -2.88 5.59 -5.21
C ALA A 85 -3.26 6.60 -4.11
N VAL A 86 -2.97 6.29 -2.84
CA VAL A 86 -3.19 7.20 -1.68
C VAL A 86 -2.04 8.19 -1.53
N LEU A 87 -0.80 7.77 -1.85
CA LEU A 87 0.41 8.58 -1.63
C LEU A 87 0.38 9.98 -2.26
N PRO A 88 -0.16 10.19 -3.48
CA PRO A 88 -0.26 11.55 -4.05
C PRO A 88 -1.10 12.49 -3.19
N GLY A 89 -2.18 12.00 -2.59
CA GLY A 89 -3.01 12.76 -1.64
C GLY A 89 -2.27 13.09 -0.35
N VAL A 90 -1.52 12.14 0.22
CA VAL A 90 -0.68 12.34 1.40
C VAL A 90 0.40 13.39 1.13
N ALA A 91 1.08 13.27 -0.01
CA ALA A 91 2.10 14.23 -0.44
C ALA A 91 1.56 15.65 -0.56
N ALA A 92 0.32 15.81 -1.02
CA ALA A 92 -0.33 17.12 -1.12
C ALA A 92 -0.69 17.74 0.26
N LEU A 93 -0.91 16.92 1.29
CA LEU A 93 -1.31 17.34 2.63
C LEU A 93 -0.10 17.72 3.51
N ILE A 94 0.97 16.93 3.48
CA ILE A 94 2.12 17.08 4.39
C ILE A 94 3.48 17.04 3.66
N PRO A 95 3.68 17.75 2.54
CA PRO A 95 4.89 17.61 1.72
C PRO A 95 6.19 17.88 2.51
N ALA A 96 6.17 18.84 3.43
CA ALA A 96 7.34 19.20 4.24
C ALA A 96 7.74 18.13 5.29
N ARG A 97 6.88 17.13 5.53
CA ARG A 97 7.14 16.04 6.48
C ARG A 97 7.59 14.75 5.82
N ILE A 98 7.75 14.74 4.50
CA ILE A 98 8.08 13.55 3.72
C ILE A 98 9.55 13.60 3.32
N ALA A 99 10.33 12.62 3.76
CA ALA A 99 11.68 12.40 3.28
C ALA A 99 11.66 11.63 1.95
N ARG A 100 10.80 10.62 1.84
CA ARG A 100 10.69 9.74 0.66
C ARG A 100 9.33 9.05 0.59
N LEU A 101 8.87 8.79 -0.63
CA LEU A 101 7.72 7.94 -0.91
C LEU A 101 8.19 6.62 -1.50
N VAL A 102 7.72 5.51 -0.92
CA VAL A 102 8.04 4.16 -1.39
C VAL A 102 6.76 3.50 -1.90
N PHE A 103 6.78 3.13 -3.16
CA PHE A 103 5.70 2.41 -3.84
C PHE A 103 6.04 0.92 -3.84
N LEU A 104 5.48 0.16 -2.91
CA LEU A 104 5.75 -1.28 -2.73
C LEU A 104 4.68 -2.12 -3.46
N ALA A 105 5.05 -2.83 -4.51
CA ALA A 105 4.10 -3.58 -5.36
C ALA A 105 2.84 -2.76 -5.66
N ALA A 106 3.00 -1.46 -5.90
CA ALA A 106 1.96 -0.46 -5.76
C ALA A 106 1.36 -0.04 -7.11
N VAL A 107 0.07 0.33 -7.08
CA VAL A 107 -0.61 0.93 -8.22
C VAL A 107 -0.27 2.42 -8.31
N VAL A 108 0.21 2.85 -9.47
CA VAL A 108 0.45 4.26 -9.79
C VAL A 108 -0.46 4.64 -10.96
N PRO A 109 -1.65 5.22 -10.71
CA PRO A 109 -2.57 5.61 -11.76
C PRO A 109 -1.95 6.71 -12.66
N ALA A 110 -2.34 6.75 -13.93
CA ALA A 110 -2.06 7.92 -14.75
C ALA A 110 -2.87 9.13 -14.26
N HIS A 111 -2.41 10.36 -14.55
CA HIS A 111 -3.14 11.56 -14.15
C HIS A 111 -4.60 11.53 -14.62
N GLY A 112 -5.51 11.84 -13.72
CA GLY A 112 -6.95 11.90 -14.00
C GLY A 112 -7.62 10.54 -14.21
N THR A 113 -6.89 9.42 -14.04
CA THR A 113 -7.48 8.07 -14.08
C THR A 113 -7.76 7.55 -12.66
N THR A 114 -8.56 6.50 -12.58
CA THR A 114 -8.88 5.81 -11.33
C THR A 114 -7.99 4.58 -11.17
N THR A 115 -7.87 4.05 -9.94
CA THR A 115 -7.19 2.77 -9.69
C THR A 115 -7.77 1.66 -10.56
N LEU A 116 -9.09 1.56 -10.68
CA LEU A 116 -9.75 0.55 -11.53
C LEU A 116 -9.41 0.71 -13.00
N GLN A 117 -9.45 1.94 -13.52
CA GLN A 117 -9.16 2.19 -14.94
C GLN A 117 -7.69 1.94 -15.29
N GLY A 118 -6.78 2.32 -14.40
CA GLY A 118 -5.34 2.20 -14.61
C GLY A 118 -4.77 0.80 -14.39
N HIS A 119 -5.49 -0.06 -13.67
CA HIS A 119 -4.95 -1.35 -13.23
C HIS A 119 -5.78 -2.57 -13.64
N ILE A 120 -7.11 -2.45 -13.72
CA ILE A 120 -8.03 -3.58 -13.89
C ILE A 120 -8.60 -3.62 -15.31
N THR A 121 -8.68 -4.81 -15.91
CA THR A 121 -9.29 -5.02 -17.24
C THR A 121 -10.78 -4.62 -17.23
N PRO A 122 -11.38 -4.31 -18.39
CA PRO A 122 -12.82 -3.98 -18.45
C PRO A 122 -13.71 -5.05 -17.81
N ALA A 123 -13.47 -6.33 -18.10
CA ALA A 123 -14.22 -7.45 -17.50
C ALA A 123 -14.01 -7.53 -15.98
N GLY A 124 -12.78 -7.35 -15.51
CA GLY A 124 -12.48 -7.30 -14.08
C GLY A 124 -13.19 -6.14 -13.37
N ARG A 125 -13.25 -4.96 -13.99
CA ARG A 125 -14.01 -3.82 -13.44
C ARG A 125 -15.51 -4.14 -13.33
N GLN A 126 -16.09 -4.75 -14.35
CA GLN A 126 -17.49 -5.16 -14.32
C GLN A 126 -17.76 -6.16 -13.20
N MET A 127 -16.87 -7.15 -13.01
CA MET A 127 -16.95 -8.11 -11.90
C MET A 127 -16.88 -7.39 -10.55
N MET A 128 -15.92 -6.48 -10.36
CA MET A 128 -15.76 -5.75 -9.09
C MET A 128 -16.99 -4.88 -8.78
N HIS A 129 -17.56 -4.21 -9.77
CA HIS A 129 -18.82 -3.48 -9.61
C HIS A 129 -19.99 -4.41 -9.26
N GLY A 130 -20.04 -5.62 -9.83
CA GLY A 130 -21.04 -6.64 -9.50
C GLY A 130 -20.92 -7.08 -8.03
N LEU A 131 -19.72 -7.45 -7.59
CA LEU A 131 -19.44 -7.83 -6.19
C LEU A 131 -19.80 -6.71 -5.21
N ALA A 132 -19.44 -5.46 -5.55
CA ALA A 132 -19.73 -4.32 -4.71
C ALA A 132 -21.24 -4.05 -4.57
N ARG A 133 -22.02 -4.18 -5.66
CA ARG A 133 -23.49 -4.04 -5.59
C ARG A 133 -24.14 -5.11 -4.71
N ALA A 134 -23.58 -6.30 -4.69
CA ALA A 134 -24.09 -7.41 -3.87
C ALA A 134 -23.69 -7.30 -2.38
N ASN A 135 -22.74 -6.42 -2.02
CA ASN A 135 -22.19 -6.33 -0.68
C ASN A 135 -22.01 -4.87 -0.19
N ASP A 136 -23.09 -4.11 -0.17
CA ASP A 136 -23.15 -2.73 0.36
C ASP A 136 -21.98 -1.86 -0.11
N LEU A 137 -21.78 -1.82 -1.43
CA LEU A 137 -20.72 -1.05 -2.13
C LEU A 137 -19.28 -1.40 -1.72
N ALA A 138 -19.06 -2.62 -1.23
CA ALA A 138 -17.73 -3.12 -0.93
C ALA A 138 -17.44 -4.45 -1.66
N ILE A 139 -16.19 -4.64 -2.03
CA ILE A 139 -15.72 -5.82 -2.76
C ILE A 139 -15.15 -6.81 -1.77
N GLN A 140 -15.65 -8.03 -1.80
CA GLN A 140 -15.06 -9.16 -1.07
C GLN A 140 -14.80 -10.28 -2.05
N TYR A 141 -13.60 -10.80 -2.04
CA TYR A 141 -13.22 -11.95 -2.83
C TYR A 141 -13.27 -13.24 -2.01
N PRO A 142 -13.43 -14.40 -2.65
CA PRO A 142 -13.23 -15.68 -1.98
C PRO A 142 -11.79 -15.83 -1.44
N ALA A 143 -11.63 -16.45 -0.27
CA ALA A 143 -10.35 -16.59 0.41
C ALA A 143 -9.25 -17.24 -0.46
N LEU A 144 -9.59 -18.24 -1.27
CA LEU A 144 -8.65 -18.88 -2.19
C LEU A 144 -8.16 -17.94 -3.29
N PHE A 145 -9.02 -17.01 -3.76
CA PHE A 145 -8.62 -16.00 -4.72
C PHE A 145 -7.63 -15.02 -4.07
N GLU A 146 -7.93 -14.56 -2.83
CA GLU A 146 -7.07 -13.65 -2.08
C GLU A 146 -5.70 -14.27 -1.80
N TRP A 147 -5.67 -15.54 -1.36
CA TRP A 147 -4.43 -16.28 -1.16
C TRP A 147 -3.61 -16.38 -2.45
N SER A 148 -4.20 -16.92 -3.53
CA SER A 148 -3.46 -17.14 -4.78
C SER A 148 -2.94 -15.85 -5.41
N ARG A 149 -3.67 -14.77 -5.21
CA ARG A 149 -3.37 -13.46 -5.82
C ARG A 149 -2.33 -12.66 -5.02
N TRP A 150 -2.36 -12.79 -3.69
CA TRP A 150 -1.56 -11.91 -2.82
C TRP A 150 -0.48 -12.63 -2.03
N MET A 151 -0.60 -13.93 -1.82
CA MET A 151 0.27 -14.72 -0.96
C MET A 151 0.74 -16.03 -1.62
N GLY A 152 0.79 -16.05 -2.96
CA GLY A 152 1.08 -17.26 -3.73
C GLY A 152 2.51 -17.82 -3.55
N ASP A 153 3.40 -17.11 -2.86
CA ASP A 153 4.72 -17.58 -2.42
C ASP A 153 4.69 -18.31 -1.07
N LEU A 154 3.54 -18.31 -0.38
CA LEU A 154 3.31 -19.03 0.85
C LEU A 154 2.37 -20.21 0.60
N PRO A 155 2.68 -21.44 1.07
CA PRO A 155 1.73 -22.56 1.02
C PRO A 155 0.40 -22.21 1.69
N LEU A 156 -0.72 -22.73 1.20
CA LEU A 156 -2.05 -22.47 1.79
C LEU A 156 -2.14 -22.82 3.28
N GLY A 157 -1.40 -23.86 3.70
CA GLY A 157 -1.29 -24.28 5.12
C GLY A 157 -0.29 -23.49 5.95
N ASP A 158 0.37 -22.46 5.40
CA ASP A 158 1.30 -21.63 6.17
C ASP A 158 0.54 -20.83 7.24
N PRO A 159 1.04 -20.81 8.50
CA PRO A 159 0.39 -20.03 9.57
C PRO A 159 0.13 -18.56 9.22
N ARG A 160 1.02 -17.94 8.45
CA ARG A 160 0.87 -16.53 8.00
C ARG A 160 -0.36 -16.36 7.11
N VAL A 161 -0.70 -17.35 6.30
CA VAL A 161 -1.89 -17.34 5.45
C VAL A 161 -3.15 -17.47 6.30
N SER A 162 -3.18 -18.47 7.21
CA SER A 162 -4.33 -18.72 8.10
C SER A 162 -4.58 -17.58 9.10
N GLU A 163 -3.54 -16.85 9.51
CA GLU A 163 -3.66 -15.65 10.33
C GLU A 163 -4.15 -14.43 9.53
N THR A 164 -3.83 -14.34 8.24
CA THR A 164 -4.15 -13.19 7.38
C THR A 164 -5.57 -13.23 6.86
N LEU A 165 -6.00 -14.36 6.29
CA LEU A 165 -7.29 -14.46 5.59
C LEU A 165 -8.50 -14.02 6.44
N PRO A 166 -8.64 -14.42 7.73
CA PRO A 166 -9.76 -13.99 8.57
C PRO A 166 -9.76 -12.49 8.93
N ARG A 167 -8.62 -11.81 8.78
CA ARG A 167 -8.46 -10.38 9.11
C ARG A 167 -8.77 -9.46 7.93
N LEU A 168 -8.90 -10.01 6.72
CA LEU A 168 -9.25 -9.24 5.53
C LEU A 168 -10.68 -8.66 5.66
N THR A 169 -10.84 -7.42 5.27
CA THR A 169 -12.13 -6.70 5.29
C THR A 169 -12.60 -6.42 3.86
N PRO A 170 -13.93 -6.37 3.62
CA PRO A 170 -14.43 -5.96 2.31
C PRO A 170 -13.89 -4.58 1.91
N GLN A 171 -13.36 -4.49 0.69
CA GLN A 171 -12.80 -3.24 0.15
C GLN A 171 -13.90 -2.28 -0.28
N PRO A 172 -14.02 -1.07 0.28
CA PRO A 172 -14.92 -0.05 -0.24
C PRO A 172 -14.62 0.26 -1.72
N LEU A 173 -15.66 0.29 -2.55
CA LEU A 173 -15.50 0.53 -4.00
C LEU A 173 -15.07 1.97 -4.30
N ARG A 174 -15.61 2.94 -3.56
CA ARG A 174 -15.46 4.37 -3.86
C ARG A 174 -14.00 4.82 -4.04
N PRO A 175 -13.04 4.52 -3.14
CA PRO A 175 -11.64 4.94 -3.32
C PRO A 175 -11.00 4.41 -4.61
N LEU A 176 -11.48 3.27 -5.13
CA LEU A 176 -10.97 2.67 -6.36
C LEU A 176 -11.50 3.36 -7.62
N THR A 177 -12.61 4.10 -7.51
CA THR A 177 -13.30 4.80 -8.62
C THR A 177 -13.05 6.31 -8.63
N GLU A 178 -12.33 6.85 -7.66
CA GLU A 178 -11.94 8.25 -7.62
C GLU A 178 -10.69 8.52 -8.46
N ARG A 179 -10.62 9.69 -9.08
CA ARG A 179 -9.50 10.09 -9.94
C ARG A 179 -8.32 10.59 -9.11
N VAL A 180 -7.10 10.27 -9.55
CA VAL A 180 -5.85 10.68 -8.87
C VAL A 180 -5.22 11.87 -9.59
N ASP A 181 -4.86 12.92 -8.85
CA ASP A 181 -4.14 14.08 -9.39
C ASP A 181 -2.62 13.86 -9.34
N MET A 182 -2.10 13.28 -10.41
CA MET A 182 -0.66 13.05 -10.54
C MET A 182 0.13 14.29 -10.98
N ARG A 183 -0.51 15.32 -11.58
CA ARG A 183 0.21 16.57 -11.95
C ARG A 183 0.67 17.31 -10.71
N ARG A 184 -0.24 17.51 -9.75
CA ARG A 184 0.09 18.14 -8.46
C ARG A 184 1.16 17.32 -7.73
N PHE A 185 1.05 16.00 -7.74
CA PHE A 185 2.03 15.11 -7.13
C PHE A 185 3.43 15.30 -7.75
N HIS A 186 3.56 15.25 -9.07
CA HIS A 186 4.86 15.42 -9.73
C HIS A 186 5.45 16.82 -9.53
N ALA A 187 4.63 17.85 -9.39
CA ALA A 187 5.09 19.22 -9.11
C ALA A 187 5.81 19.35 -7.76
N LEU A 188 5.53 18.47 -6.80
CA LEU A 188 6.19 18.45 -5.48
C LEU A 188 7.63 17.94 -5.52
N ARG A 189 8.02 17.20 -6.58
CA ARG A 189 9.38 16.65 -6.79
C ARG A 189 9.93 15.89 -5.59
N LEU A 190 9.08 15.20 -4.83
CA LEU A 190 9.49 14.39 -3.69
C LEU A 190 10.30 13.16 -4.15
N PRO A 191 11.31 12.73 -3.39
CA PRO A 191 12.04 11.50 -3.67
C PRO A 191 11.09 10.30 -3.68
N CYS A 192 11.13 9.50 -4.75
CA CYS A 192 10.33 8.30 -4.91
C CYS A 192 11.22 7.06 -5.09
N THR A 193 10.74 5.93 -4.60
CA THR A 193 11.31 4.61 -4.86
C THR A 193 10.16 3.67 -5.23
N TYR A 194 10.37 2.78 -6.18
CA TYR A 194 9.44 1.70 -6.49
C TYR A 194 10.10 0.36 -6.15
N ILE A 195 9.42 -0.48 -5.35
CA ILE A 195 9.84 -1.84 -5.06
C ILE A 195 8.91 -2.78 -5.83
N ARG A 196 9.52 -3.59 -6.73
CA ARG A 196 8.82 -4.53 -7.60
C ARG A 196 8.97 -5.95 -7.07
N CYS A 197 7.86 -6.64 -6.85
CA CYS A 197 7.85 -8.05 -6.48
C CYS A 197 7.81 -8.92 -7.75
N LEU A 198 8.80 -9.79 -7.94
CA LEU A 198 9.01 -10.52 -9.20
C LEU A 198 8.03 -11.67 -9.40
N ARG A 199 7.40 -12.19 -8.32
CA ARG A 199 6.37 -13.25 -8.36
C ARG A 199 4.97 -12.72 -8.08
N ASP A 200 4.76 -11.41 -8.26
CA ASP A 200 3.48 -10.74 -8.00
C ASP A 200 2.44 -11.08 -9.07
N ALA A 201 1.33 -11.69 -8.64
CA ALA A 201 0.18 -12.00 -9.50
C ALA A 201 -0.89 -10.89 -9.49
N ALA A 202 -0.82 -9.92 -8.58
CA ALA A 202 -1.73 -8.79 -8.51
C ALA A 202 -1.23 -7.58 -9.31
N VAL A 203 -0.03 -7.09 -9.02
CA VAL A 203 0.69 -6.09 -9.81
C VAL A 203 1.85 -6.78 -10.53
N THR A 204 1.56 -7.38 -11.68
CA THR A 204 2.56 -8.18 -12.41
C THR A 204 3.84 -7.40 -12.70
N PRO A 205 5.02 -8.07 -12.78
CA PRO A 205 6.30 -7.39 -13.00
C PRO A 205 6.34 -6.43 -14.20
N PRO A 206 5.72 -6.74 -15.37
CA PRO A 206 5.62 -5.79 -16.48
C PRO A 206 4.79 -4.54 -16.10
N ARG A 207 3.68 -4.72 -15.38
CA ARG A 207 2.84 -3.60 -14.92
C ARG A 207 3.57 -2.76 -13.87
N ALA A 208 4.31 -3.38 -12.97
CA ALA A 208 5.16 -2.69 -12.00
C ALA A 208 6.24 -1.83 -12.68
N ALA A 209 6.84 -2.32 -13.76
CA ALA A 209 7.79 -1.56 -14.56
C ALA A 209 7.15 -0.30 -15.19
N GLU A 210 5.93 -0.41 -15.73
CA GLU A 210 5.18 0.76 -16.23
C GLU A 210 4.91 1.78 -15.10
N TYR A 211 4.61 1.32 -13.89
CA TYR A 211 4.35 2.19 -12.74
C TYR A 211 5.62 2.89 -12.26
N ALA A 212 6.75 2.18 -12.20
CA ALA A 212 8.04 2.78 -11.90
C ALA A 212 8.43 3.85 -12.93
N ALA A 213 8.21 3.57 -14.22
CA ALA A 213 8.46 4.53 -15.29
C ALA A 213 7.59 5.81 -15.15
N ARG A 214 6.32 5.70 -14.69
CA ARG A 214 5.47 6.88 -14.41
C ARG A 214 6.02 7.76 -13.29
N LEU A 215 6.79 7.19 -12.38
CA LEU A 215 7.48 7.91 -11.31
C LEU A 215 8.88 8.41 -11.73
N GLY A 216 9.36 8.00 -12.91
CA GLY A 216 10.70 8.33 -13.39
C GLY A 216 11.82 7.60 -12.60
N VAL A 217 11.55 6.40 -12.08
CA VAL A 217 12.50 5.64 -11.25
C VAL A 217 12.77 4.24 -11.81
N THR A 218 13.97 3.71 -11.57
CA THR A 218 14.27 2.29 -11.76
C THR A 218 13.78 1.51 -10.54
N PRO A 219 13.01 0.43 -10.71
CA PRO A 219 12.53 -0.36 -9.59
C PRO A 219 13.65 -1.13 -8.90
N ILE A 220 13.52 -1.31 -7.59
CA ILE A 220 14.27 -2.29 -6.80
C ILE A 220 13.49 -3.60 -6.84
N ASP A 221 14.14 -4.69 -7.22
CA ASP A 221 13.51 -5.99 -7.35
C ASP A 221 13.59 -6.81 -6.06
N MET A 222 12.48 -7.48 -5.72
CA MET A 222 12.39 -8.48 -4.67
C MET A 222 11.82 -9.79 -5.22
N ASP A 223 12.44 -10.93 -4.92
CA ASP A 223 11.94 -12.25 -5.33
C ASP A 223 10.86 -12.78 -4.37
N CYS A 224 9.69 -12.17 -4.41
CA CYS A 224 8.54 -12.51 -3.57
C CYS A 224 7.21 -12.30 -4.33
N ALA A 225 6.09 -12.75 -3.74
CA ALA A 225 4.75 -12.43 -4.21
C ALA A 225 4.30 -11.03 -3.72
N HIS A 226 3.00 -10.74 -3.87
CA HIS A 226 2.42 -9.41 -3.66
C HIS A 226 2.58 -8.84 -2.24
N ASN A 227 2.64 -9.72 -1.21
CA ASN A 227 2.67 -9.33 0.21
C ASN A 227 4.04 -9.58 0.87
N PRO A 228 5.13 -8.87 0.48
CA PRO A 228 6.45 -9.08 1.06
C PRO A 228 6.52 -8.78 2.57
N MET A 229 5.60 -7.97 3.10
CA MET A 229 5.47 -7.74 4.55
C MET A 229 5.08 -8.99 5.34
N LEU A 230 4.65 -10.06 4.66
CA LEU A 230 4.37 -11.38 5.25
C LEU A 230 5.47 -12.39 4.94
N SER A 231 5.95 -12.44 3.69
CA SER A 231 6.83 -13.51 3.19
C SER A 231 8.33 -13.15 3.19
N ALA A 232 8.69 -11.87 3.05
CA ALA A 232 10.08 -11.39 2.87
C ALA A 232 10.41 -10.19 3.78
N VAL A 233 10.05 -10.30 5.07
CA VAL A 233 10.10 -9.20 6.07
C VAL A 233 11.51 -8.63 6.23
N ASP A 234 12.54 -9.48 6.38
CA ASP A 234 13.90 -9.03 6.63
C ASP A 234 14.53 -8.35 5.42
N GLU A 235 14.26 -8.86 4.22
CA GLU A 235 14.72 -8.24 2.98
C GLU A 235 14.05 -6.87 2.77
N LEU A 236 12.72 -6.78 2.99
CA LEU A 236 12.00 -5.53 2.90
C LEU A 236 12.49 -4.51 3.93
N ALA A 237 12.72 -4.92 5.19
CA ALA A 237 13.28 -4.07 6.23
C ALA A 237 14.65 -3.53 5.83
N LYS A 238 15.54 -4.40 5.33
CA LYS A 238 16.87 -4.01 4.84
C LYS A 238 16.77 -2.97 3.71
N ILE A 239 15.91 -3.18 2.72
CA ILE A 239 15.72 -2.19 1.65
C ILE A 239 15.27 -0.85 2.23
N LEU A 240 14.21 -0.83 3.06
CA LEU A 240 13.67 0.41 3.62
C LEU A 240 14.67 1.19 4.49
N THR A 241 15.60 0.50 5.14
CA THR A 241 16.62 1.13 6.01
C THR A 241 17.85 1.58 5.25
N THR A 242 18.09 1.10 4.03
CA THR A 242 19.22 1.51 3.17
C THR A 242 18.86 2.60 2.16
N LEU A 243 17.58 2.99 2.03
CA LEU A 243 17.18 4.10 1.17
C LEU A 243 17.69 5.44 1.75
N ASP A 244 18.42 6.19 0.94
CA ASP A 244 18.97 7.53 1.27
C ASP A 244 17.89 8.63 1.23
#